data_e3eee61e64e05b6bb007815a2f9623b8
#
_entry.id   e3eee61e64e05b6bb007815a2f9623b8
#
_cell.length_a   1.000
_cell.length_b   1.000
_cell.length_c   1.000
_cell.angle_alpha   90.00
_cell.angle_beta   90.00
_cell.angle_gamma   90.00
#
_symmetry.space_group_name_H-M   'P 1'
#
loop_
_entity.id
_entity.type
_entity.pdbx_description
1 polymer ?
#
loop_
_entity_poly.entity_id
_entity_poly.type
_entity_poly.pdbx_seq_one_letter_code
_entity_poly.pdbx_strand_id
1 'polypeptide(L)'
;MLRPVDLLSQAVSQLERGKYIEVTGVHGVKELNQLMQAFNQMASSLRLRENEKETALTDLGEKATALEKERGRTEKLLLNVLPVAIADRLQKGEKVEAETFPEVTVFFADIVGFTKLATELGPRSVATLLNELFEIFDDLAEKHKLEKIKTIGDCYMAVAGVPDRSPTHAQQMADFSLEALAALKSQNKQMSRNLEIRIGMHSGTVAAGIIGRKKFAYDLWGDVVNITSRLEGTAEPMKIHVSESVHARLEDSYLFEERGEVELKNRGKLRTYYLVGKKAERS
;
A
#
# COMPACT_ATOMS: atom_id res chain seq x y z
N MET A 1 -52.90 12.54 -54.06
CA MET A 1 -53.05 12.56 -52.61
C MET A 1 -52.96 11.13 -52.12
N LEU A 2 -52.01 10.84 -51.21
CA LEU A 2 -51.93 9.53 -50.56
C LEU A 2 -53.19 9.31 -49.72
N ARG A 3 -53.73 8.07 -49.72
CA ARG A 3 -54.87 7.76 -48.91
C ARG A 3 -54.49 7.83 -47.42
N PRO A 4 -55.34 8.29 -46.54
CA PRO A 4 -55.02 8.42 -45.09
C PRO A 4 -54.45 7.16 -44.43
N VAL A 5 -54.86 5.97 -44.89
CA VAL A 5 -54.35 4.67 -44.47
C VAL A 5 -52.88 4.45 -44.86
N ASP A 6 -52.49 4.94 -46.05
CA ASP A 6 -51.11 4.83 -46.54
C ASP A 6 -50.14 5.70 -45.70
N LEU A 7 -50.61 6.88 -45.29
CA LEU A 7 -49.85 7.77 -44.38
C LEU A 7 -49.61 7.13 -43.01
N LEU A 8 -50.65 6.50 -42.43
CA LEU A 8 -50.54 5.80 -41.16
C LEU A 8 -49.60 4.58 -41.29
N SER A 9 -49.72 3.81 -42.38
CA SER A 9 -48.84 2.65 -42.61
C SER A 9 -47.38 3.07 -42.76
N GLN A 10 -47.11 4.16 -43.47
CA GLN A 10 -45.75 4.69 -43.59
C GLN A 10 -45.21 5.19 -42.21
N ALA A 11 -46.03 5.86 -41.40
CA ALA A 11 -45.64 6.31 -40.07
C ALA A 11 -45.33 5.14 -39.11
N VAL A 12 -46.11 4.05 -39.16
CA VAL A 12 -45.82 2.82 -38.42
C VAL A 12 -44.48 2.22 -38.85
N SER A 13 -44.21 2.11 -40.14
CA SER A 13 -42.94 1.58 -40.63
C SER A 13 -41.73 2.47 -40.29
N GLN A 14 -41.92 3.78 -40.19
CA GLN A 14 -40.87 4.66 -39.70
C GLN A 14 -40.65 4.55 -38.19
N LEU A 15 -41.72 4.36 -37.41
CA LEU A 15 -41.64 4.12 -35.98
C LEU A 15 -40.87 2.83 -35.66
N GLU A 16 -41.10 1.75 -36.41
CA GLU A 16 -40.33 0.51 -36.30
C GLU A 16 -38.81 0.69 -36.51
N ARG A 17 -38.44 1.71 -37.30
CA ARG A 17 -37.05 2.09 -37.57
C ARG A 17 -36.51 3.14 -36.58
N GLY A 18 -37.24 3.43 -35.51
CA GLY A 18 -36.87 4.42 -34.50
C GLY A 18 -37.07 5.86 -34.94
N LYS A 19 -37.83 6.12 -36.03
CA LYS A 19 -38.14 7.48 -36.53
C LYS A 19 -39.55 7.87 -36.12
N TYR A 20 -39.66 8.84 -35.23
CA TYR A 20 -40.91 9.35 -34.71
C TYR A 20 -41.44 10.43 -35.63
N ILE A 21 -42.49 10.14 -36.44
CA ILE A 21 -43.12 11.07 -37.37
C ILE A 21 -44.55 11.31 -36.89
N GLU A 22 -44.91 12.60 -36.79
CA GLU A 22 -46.28 13.01 -36.52
C GLU A 22 -47.12 12.94 -37.77
N VAL A 23 -48.28 12.31 -37.72
CA VAL A 23 -49.21 12.19 -38.83
C VAL A 23 -50.23 13.31 -38.73
N THR A 24 -50.17 14.28 -39.68
CA THR A 24 -51.04 15.47 -39.71
C THR A 24 -51.80 15.58 -41.05
N GLY A 25 -52.88 16.36 -41.11
CA GLY A 25 -53.49 16.81 -42.35
C GLY A 25 -54.47 15.86 -43.04
N VAL A 26 -55.16 14.98 -42.30
CA VAL A 26 -56.19 14.12 -42.85
C VAL A 26 -57.58 14.72 -42.57
N HIS A 27 -58.28 15.13 -43.60
CA HIS A 27 -59.69 15.52 -43.55
C HIS A 27 -60.51 14.30 -43.97
N GLY A 28 -61.25 13.69 -43.06
CA GLY A 28 -62.01 12.49 -43.39
C GLY A 28 -62.87 11.98 -42.22
N VAL A 29 -63.13 10.70 -42.20
CA VAL A 29 -63.98 9.97 -41.24
C VAL A 29 -63.50 10.12 -39.82
N LYS A 30 -64.39 10.34 -38.88
CA LYS A 30 -64.14 10.62 -37.47
C LYS A 30 -63.26 9.54 -36.81
N GLU A 31 -63.50 8.30 -37.14
CA GLU A 31 -62.77 7.11 -36.63
C GLU A 31 -61.27 7.14 -37.02
N LEU A 32 -60.97 7.60 -38.26
CA LEU A 32 -59.60 7.69 -38.73
C LEU A 32 -58.83 8.78 -38.03
N ASN A 33 -59.45 9.90 -37.73
CA ASN A 33 -58.86 10.97 -36.95
C ASN A 33 -58.56 10.53 -35.51
N GLN A 34 -59.43 9.77 -34.92
CA GLN A 34 -59.20 9.19 -33.57
C GLN A 34 -58.01 8.22 -33.56
N LEU A 35 -57.88 7.36 -34.59
CA LEU A 35 -56.77 6.42 -34.72
C LEU A 35 -55.44 7.14 -34.88
N MET A 36 -55.41 8.20 -35.68
CA MET A 36 -54.21 9.04 -35.87
C MET A 36 -53.81 9.76 -34.59
N GLN A 37 -54.76 10.29 -33.84
CA GLN A 37 -54.46 10.89 -32.53
C GLN A 37 -53.89 9.87 -31.53
N ALA A 38 -54.47 8.69 -31.46
CA ALA A 38 -53.98 7.60 -30.59
C ALA A 38 -52.57 7.18 -31.02
N PHE A 39 -52.28 7.08 -32.34
CA PHE A 39 -50.96 6.76 -32.86
C PHE A 39 -49.92 7.82 -32.46
N ASN A 40 -50.24 9.11 -32.69
CA ASN A 40 -49.35 10.22 -32.34
C ASN A 40 -49.05 10.26 -30.83
N GLN A 41 -50.08 10.01 -29.96
CA GLN A 41 -49.88 9.91 -28.51
C GLN A 41 -48.96 8.73 -28.13
N MET A 42 -49.18 7.55 -28.75
CA MET A 42 -48.30 6.41 -28.54
C MET A 42 -46.85 6.68 -28.99
N ALA A 43 -46.70 7.23 -30.20
CA ALA A 43 -45.36 7.58 -30.73
C ALA A 43 -44.64 8.59 -29.84
N SER A 44 -45.35 9.64 -29.37
CA SER A 44 -44.78 10.60 -28.42
C SER A 44 -44.38 9.97 -27.08
N SER A 45 -45.21 9.07 -26.54
CA SER A 45 -44.93 8.36 -25.30
C SER A 45 -43.75 7.42 -25.43
N LEU A 46 -43.61 6.72 -26.56
CA LEU A 46 -42.44 5.88 -26.86
C LEU A 46 -41.15 6.69 -26.95
N ARG A 47 -41.20 7.83 -27.69
CA ARG A 47 -40.05 8.73 -27.81
C ARG A 47 -39.61 9.28 -26.47
N LEU A 48 -40.57 9.66 -25.61
CA LEU A 48 -40.27 10.16 -24.26
C LEU A 48 -39.56 9.07 -23.42
N ARG A 49 -40.09 7.85 -23.43
CA ARG A 49 -39.48 6.72 -22.70
C ARG A 49 -38.09 6.36 -23.22
N GLU A 50 -37.87 6.45 -24.52
CA GLU A 50 -36.57 6.16 -25.13
C GLU A 50 -35.52 7.21 -24.71
N ASN A 51 -35.89 8.50 -24.73
CA ASN A 51 -35.03 9.57 -24.24
C ASN A 51 -34.75 9.45 -22.74
N GLU A 52 -35.76 9.12 -21.93
CA GLU A 52 -35.58 8.90 -20.49
C GLU A 52 -34.62 7.71 -20.23
N LYS A 53 -34.77 6.63 -20.99
CA LYS A 53 -33.88 5.44 -20.90
C LYS A 53 -32.44 5.81 -21.30
N GLU A 54 -32.25 6.53 -22.38
CA GLU A 54 -30.93 6.96 -22.84
C GLU A 54 -30.26 7.87 -21.82
N THR A 55 -30.99 8.83 -21.27
CA THR A 55 -30.50 9.71 -20.20
C THR A 55 -30.14 8.91 -18.94
N ALA A 56 -30.98 7.95 -18.53
CA ALA A 56 -30.73 7.10 -17.36
C ALA A 56 -29.51 6.20 -17.58
N LEU A 57 -29.28 5.66 -18.80
CA LEU A 57 -28.11 4.87 -19.11
C LEU A 57 -26.83 5.69 -19.05
N THR A 58 -26.85 6.94 -19.58
CA THR A 58 -25.73 7.86 -19.52
C THR A 58 -25.39 8.22 -18.06
N ASP A 59 -26.39 8.60 -17.27
CA ASP A 59 -26.21 8.91 -15.83
C ASP A 59 -25.67 7.69 -15.03
N LEU A 60 -26.16 6.49 -15.35
CA LEU A 60 -25.67 5.24 -14.73
C LEU A 60 -24.20 4.98 -15.09
N GLY A 61 -23.83 5.21 -16.34
CA GLY A 61 -22.43 5.09 -16.82
C GLY A 61 -21.49 6.07 -16.11
N GLU A 62 -21.92 7.34 -15.97
CA GLU A 62 -21.13 8.34 -15.24
C GLU A 62 -20.96 8.00 -13.76
N LYS A 63 -22.05 7.57 -13.12
CA LYS A 63 -22.00 7.13 -11.71
C LYS A 63 -21.12 5.90 -11.50
N ALA A 64 -21.19 4.92 -12.40
CA ALA A 64 -20.32 3.73 -12.35
C ALA A 64 -18.84 4.10 -12.43
N THR A 65 -18.48 4.99 -13.36
CA THR A 65 -17.09 5.48 -13.54
C THR A 65 -16.60 6.27 -12.32
N ALA A 66 -17.46 7.12 -11.77
CA ALA A 66 -17.13 7.89 -10.56
C ALA A 66 -16.92 6.99 -9.34
N LEU A 67 -17.78 5.98 -9.16
CA LEU A 67 -17.67 5.00 -8.07
C LEU A 67 -16.40 4.15 -8.17
N GLU A 68 -16.03 3.72 -9.39
CA GLU A 68 -14.80 2.96 -9.62
C GLU A 68 -13.55 3.79 -9.30
N LYS A 69 -13.55 5.06 -9.67
CA LYS A 69 -12.47 6.00 -9.33
C LYS A 69 -12.36 6.22 -7.81
N GLU A 70 -13.49 6.38 -7.13
CA GLU A 70 -13.52 6.56 -5.67
C GLU A 70 -13.07 5.29 -4.94
N ARG A 71 -13.52 4.11 -5.40
CA ARG A 71 -13.06 2.82 -4.89
C ARG A 71 -11.54 2.67 -5.02
N GLY A 72 -10.98 2.94 -6.20
CA GLY A 72 -9.53 2.85 -6.41
C GLY A 72 -8.73 3.85 -5.56
N ARG A 73 -9.30 5.03 -5.26
CA ARG A 73 -8.68 5.98 -4.34
C ARG A 73 -8.70 5.48 -2.89
N THR A 74 -9.81 4.92 -2.46
CA THR A 74 -9.95 4.36 -1.10
C THR A 74 -9.03 3.17 -0.91
N GLU A 75 -8.91 2.30 -1.90
CA GLU A 75 -8.00 1.16 -1.90
C GLU A 75 -6.53 1.59 -1.77
N LYS A 76 -6.09 2.58 -2.55
CA LYS A 76 -4.74 3.14 -2.42
C LYS A 76 -4.47 3.72 -1.03
N LEU A 77 -5.43 4.42 -0.43
CA LEU A 77 -5.28 4.94 0.93
C LEU A 77 -5.17 3.83 1.98
N LEU A 78 -5.87 2.72 1.80
CA LEU A 78 -5.80 1.57 2.69
C LEU A 78 -4.43 0.87 2.59
N LEU A 79 -3.91 0.72 1.38
CA LEU A 79 -2.59 0.12 1.11
C LEU A 79 -1.42 0.97 1.63
N ASN A 80 -1.62 2.26 1.86
CA ASN A 80 -0.61 3.10 2.52
C ASN A 80 -0.52 2.89 4.04
N VAL A 81 -1.45 2.14 4.62
CA VAL A 81 -1.53 1.95 6.09
C VAL A 81 -1.40 0.48 6.47
N LEU A 82 -1.75 -0.44 5.56
CA LEU A 82 -1.77 -1.88 5.82
C LEU A 82 -1.05 -2.65 4.71
N PRO A 83 -0.37 -3.76 5.03
CA PRO A 83 0.16 -4.68 4.04
C PRO A 83 -0.94 -5.16 3.08
N VAL A 84 -0.60 -5.37 1.79
CA VAL A 84 -1.56 -5.76 0.74
C VAL A 84 -2.39 -6.97 1.14
N ALA A 85 -1.75 -8.04 1.61
CA ALA A 85 -2.42 -9.28 2.02
C ALA A 85 -3.45 -9.06 3.16
N ILE A 86 -3.17 -8.11 4.05
CA ILE A 86 -4.04 -7.76 5.17
C ILE A 86 -5.21 -6.88 4.70
N ALA A 87 -4.94 -5.92 3.83
CA ALA A 87 -5.96 -5.06 3.24
C ALA A 87 -6.98 -5.87 2.42
N ASP A 88 -6.52 -6.84 1.63
CA ASP A 88 -7.37 -7.76 0.84
C ASP A 88 -8.32 -8.59 1.73
N ARG A 89 -7.80 -9.11 2.85
CA ARG A 89 -8.63 -9.87 3.82
C ARG A 89 -9.70 -9.00 4.45
N LEU A 90 -9.35 -7.78 4.83
CA LEU A 90 -10.33 -6.83 5.39
C LEU A 90 -11.40 -6.41 4.38
N GLN A 91 -11.04 -6.20 3.10
CA GLN A 91 -12.00 -5.88 2.04
C GLN A 91 -13.00 -7.02 1.80
N LYS A 92 -12.57 -8.27 1.99
CA LYS A 92 -13.44 -9.47 1.95
C LYS A 92 -14.31 -9.63 3.19
N GLY A 93 -14.17 -8.74 4.18
CA GLY A 93 -14.90 -8.81 5.45
C GLY A 93 -14.36 -9.87 6.41
N GLU A 94 -13.15 -10.37 6.17
CA GLU A 94 -12.51 -11.35 7.04
C GLU A 94 -11.99 -10.68 8.32
N LYS A 95 -12.08 -11.39 9.45
CA LYS A 95 -11.47 -10.95 10.69
C LYS A 95 -9.98 -11.27 10.65
N VAL A 96 -9.14 -10.23 10.72
CA VAL A 96 -7.70 -10.39 10.80
C VAL A 96 -7.28 -10.49 12.26
N GLU A 97 -7.01 -11.71 12.70
CA GLU A 97 -6.45 -11.98 14.03
C GLU A 97 -4.91 -11.98 13.98
N ALA A 98 -4.25 -11.84 15.13
CA ALA A 98 -2.81 -11.92 15.19
C ALA A 98 -2.34 -13.36 14.84
N GLU A 99 -1.38 -13.47 13.95
CA GLU A 99 -0.79 -14.71 13.48
C GLU A 99 0.65 -14.84 13.97
N THR A 100 1.11 -16.07 14.20
CA THR A 100 2.49 -16.35 14.62
C THR A 100 3.36 -16.65 13.39
N PHE A 101 4.46 -15.92 13.28
CA PHE A 101 5.49 -16.08 12.26
C PHE A 101 6.77 -16.60 12.96
N PRO A 102 7.13 -17.86 12.78
CA PRO A 102 8.23 -18.48 13.54
C PRO A 102 9.61 -18.00 13.09
N GLU A 103 9.73 -17.58 11.84
CA GLU A 103 10.99 -17.18 11.23
C GLU A 103 10.85 -15.85 10.51
N VAL A 104 11.30 -14.79 11.18
CA VAL A 104 11.35 -13.42 10.63
C VAL A 104 12.66 -12.77 11.04
N THR A 105 13.04 -11.69 10.37
CA THR A 105 14.12 -10.81 10.81
C THR A 105 13.57 -9.41 10.98
N VAL A 106 13.69 -8.87 12.20
CA VAL A 106 13.29 -7.53 12.57
C VAL A 106 14.49 -6.61 12.52
N PHE A 107 14.24 -5.39 12.07
CA PHE A 107 15.21 -4.32 11.89
C PHE A 107 14.76 -3.06 12.61
N PHE A 108 15.70 -2.40 13.29
CA PHE A 108 15.58 -1.05 13.81
C PHE A 108 16.75 -0.21 13.35
N ALA A 109 16.47 1.03 12.95
CA ALA A 109 17.50 2.04 12.69
C ALA A 109 17.11 3.35 13.35
N ASP A 110 18.04 3.98 14.06
CA ASP A 110 17.85 5.20 14.85
C ASP A 110 18.96 6.21 14.53
N ILE A 111 18.65 7.51 14.58
CA ILE A 111 19.60 8.57 14.27
C ILE A 111 20.45 8.88 15.51
N VAL A 112 21.78 8.87 15.32
CA VAL A 112 22.71 9.18 16.41
C VAL A 112 22.61 10.66 16.81
N GLY A 113 22.32 10.90 18.11
CA GLY A 113 22.26 12.27 18.63
C GLY A 113 21.06 13.07 18.16
N PHE A 114 19.99 12.42 17.72
CA PHE A 114 18.78 13.07 17.17
C PHE A 114 18.21 14.18 18.06
N THR A 115 18.13 13.98 19.37
CA THR A 115 17.60 15.00 20.31
C THR A 115 18.34 16.33 20.20
N LYS A 116 19.67 16.30 20.09
CA LYS A 116 20.50 17.50 19.89
C LYS A 116 20.25 18.09 18.51
N LEU A 117 20.29 17.26 17.48
CA LEU A 117 20.03 17.65 16.09
C LEU A 117 18.65 18.32 15.94
N ALA A 118 17.62 17.75 16.57
CA ALA A 118 16.26 18.29 16.55
C ALA A 118 16.17 19.67 17.20
N THR A 119 16.91 19.90 18.29
CA THR A 119 16.97 21.19 18.94
C THR A 119 17.64 22.27 18.07
N GLU A 120 18.71 21.88 17.34
CA GLU A 120 19.47 22.80 16.48
C GLU A 120 18.71 23.14 15.18
N LEU A 121 18.04 22.17 14.56
CA LEU A 121 17.36 22.35 13.27
C LEU A 121 15.97 22.98 13.37
N GLY A 122 15.29 22.79 14.48
CA GLY A 122 13.88 23.14 14.65
C GLY A 122 12.89 22.18 13.98
N PRO A 123 11.60 22.21 14.38
CA PRO A 123 10.64 21.14 14.07
C PRO A 123 10.41 20.90 12.57
N ARG A 124 10.32 21.96 11.76
CA ARG A 124 10.06 21.84 10.32
C ARG A 124 11.22 21.15 9.57
N SER A 125 12.46 21.59 9.87
CA SER A 125 13.66 21.01 9.22
C SER A 125 13.90 19.58 9.65
N VAL A 126 13.58 19.24 10.90
CA VAL A 126 13.62 17.86 11.40
C VAL A 126 12.62 16.98 10.66
N ALA A 127 11.38 17.43 10.48
CA ALA A 127 10.38 16.67 9.74
C ALA A 127 10.81 16.43 8.27
N THR A 128 11.39 17.44 7.62
CA THR A 128 11.93 17.30 6.25
C THR A 128 13.08 16.29 6.22
N LEU A 129 14.02 16.36 7.17
CA LEU A 129 15.15 15.44 7.26
C LEU A 129 14.70 13.99 7.44
N LEU A 130 13.74 13.75 8.36
CA LEU A 130 13.19 12.42 8.60
C LEU A 130 12.46 11.89 7.36
N ASN A 131 11.70 12.74 6.67
CA ASN A 131 11.00 12.36 5.45
C ASN A 131 11.99 11.95 4.35
N GLU A 132 13.03 12.77 4.09
CA GLU A 132 14.07 12.46 3.11
C GLU A 132 14.78 11.13 3.41
N LEU A 133 15.11 10.86 4.68
CA LEU A 133 15.75 9.62 5.09
C LEU A 133 14.82 8.41 4.95
N PHE A 134 13.59 8.54 5.42
CA PHE A 134 12.64 7.43 5.44
C PHE A 134 12.09 7.10 4.04
N GLU A 135 11.99 8.07 3.12
CA GLU A 135 11.68 7.80 1.72
C GLU A 135 12.74 6.88 1.08
N ILE A 136 14.03 7.11 1.35
CA ILE A 136 15.10 6.21 0.88
C ILE A 136 14.95 4.80 1.47
N PHE A 137 14.61 4.71 2.76
CA PHE A 137 14.42 3.40 3.40
C PHE A 137 13.16 2.71 2.90
N ASP A 138 12.09 3.44 2.60
CA ASP A 138 10.85 2.91 2.04
C ASP A 138 11.10 2.32 0.64
N ASP A 139 11.81 3.02 -0.24
CA ASP A 139 12.19 2.53 -1.58
C ASP A 139 13.05 1.26 -1.50
N LEU A 140 14.01 1.22 -0.57
CA LEU A 140 14.84 0.05 -0.35
C LEU A 140 14.07 -1.11 0.27
N ALA A 141 13.14 -0.84 1.19
CA ALA A 141 12.28 -1.87 1.79
C ALA A 141 11.41 -2.53 0.72
N GLU A 142 10.81 -1.76 -0.19
CA GLU A 142 10.06 -2.29 -1.32
C GLU A 142 10.94 -3.15 -2.24
N LYS A 143 12.13 -2.66 -2.59
CA LYS A 143 13.11 -3.38 -3.41
C LYS A 143 13.47 -4.74 -2.84
N HIS A 144 13.68 -4.82 -1.52
CA HIS A 144 14.06 -6.05 -0.81
C HIS A 144 12.86 -6.85 -0.28
N LYS A 145 11.62 -6.45 -0.61
CA LYS A 145 10.38 -7.11 -0.18
C LYS A 145 10.27 -7.20 1.35
N LEU A 146 10.57 -6.12 2.02
CA LEU A 146 10.40 -5.95 3.45
C LEU A 146 9.09 -5.22 3.74
N GLU A 147 8.52 -5.49 4.89
CA GLU A 147 7.38 -4.73 5.39
C GLU A 147 7.85 -3.65 6.36
N LYS A 148 7.59 -2.39 6.03
CA LYS A 148 7.72 -1.28 6.97
C LYS A 148 6.59 -1.37 7.99
N ILE A 149 6.93 -1.45 9.26
CA ILE A 149 5.93 -1.54 10.33
C ILE A 149 5.51 -0.14 10.80
N LYS A 150 6.46 0.67 11.21
CA LYS A 150 6.22 2.03 11.71
C LYS A 150 7.51 2.81 11.88
N THR A 151 7.35 4.10 12.12
CA THR A 151 8.41 4.93 12.69
C THR A 151 8.06 5.31 14.13
N ILE A 152 9.06 5.36 15.01
CA ILE A 152 8.92 5.74 16.42
C ILE A 152 9.87 6.91 16.66
N GLY A 153 9.39 8.14 16.47
CA GLY A 153 10.26 9.31 16.44
C GLY A 153 11.20 9.24 15.22
N ASP A 154 12.49 9.17 15.49
CA ASP A 154 13.57 9.03 14.50
C ASP A 154 13.97 7.56 14.23
N CYS A 155 13.32 6.62 14.89
CA CYS A 155 13.59 5.20 14.68
C CYS A 155 12.69 4.61 13.58
N TYR A 156 13.29 3.93 12.62
CA TYR A 156 12.62 3.19 11.54
C TYR A 156 12.57 1.70 11.87
N MET A 157 11.38 1.10 11.80
CA MET A 157 11.15 -0.31 12.08
C MET A 157 10.64 -1.04 10.84
N ALA A 158 11.34 -2.10 10.44
CA ALA A 158 10.95 -2.98 9.34
C ALA A 158 11.12 -4.46 9.70
N VAL A 159 10.49 -5.33 8.91
CA VAL A 159 10.56 -6.78 9.08
C VAL A 159 10.60 -7.50 7.74
N ALA A 160 11.32 -8.61 7.68
CA ALA A 160 11.29 -9.58 6.59
C ALA A 160 10.60 -10.87 7.03
N GLY A 161 9.79 -11.47 6.16
CA GLY A 161 9.06 -12.72 6.43
C GLY A 161 7.66 -12.51 7.01
N VAL A 162 7.12 -11.30 6.95
CA VAL A 162 5.75 -10.91 7.35
C VAL A 162 5.24 -9.88 6.33
N PRO A 163 3.95 -9.90 5.93
CA PRO A 163 2.95 -10.93 6.19
C PRO A 163 3.19 -12.22 5.40
N ASP A 164 4.02 -12.14 4.35
CA ASP A 164 4.38 -13.27 3.52
C ASP A 164 5.65 -13.94 4.07
N ARG A 165 5.55 -15.25 4.34
CA ARG A 165 6.70 -16.02 4.83
C ARG A 165 7.79 -16.09 3.77
N SER A 166 9.02 -15.81 4.16
CA SER A 166 10.18 -15.87 3.27
C SER A 166 11.31 -16.69 3.88
N PRO A 167 11.78 -17.75 3.23
CA PRO A 167 12.94 -18.52 3.71
C PRO A 167 14.23 -17.71 3.67
N THR A 168 14.27 -16.62 2.91
CA THR A 168 15.41 -15.72 2.75
C THR A 168 15.26 -14.42 3.54
N HIS A 169 14.40 -14.37 4.56
CA HIS A 169 14.13 -13.18 5.36
C HIS A 169 15.40 -12.52 5.93
N ALA A 170 16.37 -13.32 6.38
CA ALA A 170 17.61 -12.80 6.93
C ALA A 170 18.52 -12.18 5.85
N GLN A 171 18.62 -12.81 4.67
CA GLN A 171 19.37 -12.27 3.51
C GLN A 171 18.75 -10.98 3.01
N GLN A 172 17.42 -10.94 2.84
CA GLN A 172 16.69 -9.74 2.41
C GLN A 172 16.99 -8.57 3.35
N MET A 173 16.94 -8.81 4.67
CA MET A 173 17.21 -7.79 5.67
C MET A 173 18.68 -7.36 5.70
N ALA A 174 19.63 -8.30 5.49
CA ALA A 174 21.05 -7.98 5.43
C ALA A 174 21.37 -7.09 4.22
N ASP A 175 20.84 -7.44 3.05
CA ASP A 175 21.02 -6.66 1.83
C ASP A 175 20.44 -5.25 1.96
N PHE A 176 19.22 -5.14 2.44
CA PHE A 176 18.60 -3.88 2.77
C PHE A 176 19.48 -3.03 3.71
N SER A 177 19.95 -3.62 4.80
CA SER A 177 20.73 -2.89 5.81
C SER A 177 22.05 -2.35 5.25
N LEU A 178 22.74 -3.14 4.43
CA LEU A 178 23.97 -2.73 3.77
C LEU A 178 23.72 -1.61 2.75
N GLU A 179 22.66 -1.72 1.96
CA GLU A 179 22.28 -0.70 0.98
C GLU A 179 21.79 0.58 1.68
N ALA A 180 21.06 0.49 2.78
CA ALA A 180 20.60 1.64 3.58
C ALA A 180 21.79 2.46 4.11
N LEU A 181 22.82 1.80 4.66
CA LEU A 181 24.06 2.48 5.06
C LEU A 181 24.79 3.11 3.89
N ALA A 182 24.86 2.43 2.74
CA ALA A 182 25.53 2.95 1.55
C ALA A 182 24.79 4.18 0.98
N ALA A 183 23.46 4.13 0.94
CA ALA A 183 22.59 5.23 0.50
C ALA A 183 22.75 6.46 1.41
N LEU A 184 22.75 6.26 2.75
CA LEU A 184 22.97 7.34 3.70
C LEU A 184 24.37 7.99 3.53
N LYS A 185 25.43 7.19 3.36
CA LYS A 185 26.78 7.69 3.08
C LYS A 185 26.82 8.52 1.79
N SER A 186 26.10 8.09 0.77
CA SER A 186 26.00 8.84 -0.51
C SER A 186 25.26 10.16 -0.33
N GLN A 187 24.11 10.14 0.38
CA GLN A 187 23.33 11.33 0.66
C GLN A 187 24.11 12.35 1.51
N ASN A 188 24.83 11.89 2.52
CA ASN A 188 25.69 12.74 3.35
C ASN A 188 26.72 13.51 2.51
N LYS A 189 27.36 12.82 1.53
CA LYS A 189 28.31 13.46 0.62
C LYS A 189 27.66 14.51 -0.27
N GLN A 190 26.49 14.20 -0.83
CA GLN A 190 25.76 15.12 -1.72
C GLN A 190 25.27 16.37 -1.01
N MET A 191 24.82 16.25 0.23
CA MET A 191 24.25 17.33 1.02
C MET A 191 25.25 18.01 1.98
N SER A 192 26.53 17.59 1.98
CA SER A 192 27.56 18.03 2.93
C SER A 192 27.08 17.91 4.39
N ARG A 193 26.35 16.84 4.71
CA ARG A 193 25.85 16.49 6.04
C ARG A 193 26.67 15.35 6.64
N ASN A 194 26.61 15.20 7.96
CA ASN A 194 27.21 14.04 8.66
C ASN A 194 26.16 13.39 9.54
N LEU A 195 25.10 12.86 8.91
CA LEU A 195 24.07 12.10 9.60
C LEU A 195 24.58 10.68 9.83
N GLU A 196 24.48 10.19 11.05
CA GLU A 196 24.86 8.84 11.42
C GLU A 196 23.65 8.09 11.95
N ILE A 197 23.58 6.78 11.69
CA ILE A 197 22.53 5.91 12.22
C ILE A 197 23.15 4.71 12.93
N ARG A 198 22.39 4.14 13.85
CA ARG A 198 22.67 2.83 14.46
C ARG A 198 21.65 1.84 13.92
N ILE A 199 22.08 0.62 13.64
CA ILE A 199 21.21 -0.44 13.12
C ILE A 199 21.30 -1.65 14.02
N GLY A 200 20.14 -2.21 14.40
CA GLY A 200 20.00 -3.49 15.08
C GLY A 200 19.18 -4.49 14.27
N MET A 201 19.63 -5.76 14.23
CA MET A 201 18.89 -6.86 13.58
C MET A 201 18.85 -8.10 14.45
N HIS A 202 17.68 -8.74 14.52
CA HIS A 202 17.51 -10.02 15.20
C HIS A 202 16.49 -10.89 14.48
N SER A 203 16.75 -12.21 14.45
CA SER A 203 15.84 -13.20 13.85
C SER A 203 15.21 -14.09 14.91
N GLY A 204 13.92 -14.36 14.76
CA GLY A 204 13.16 -15.24 15.65
C GLY A 204 11.66 -15.20 15.40
N THR A 205 10.87 -15.59 16.37
CA THR A 205 9.40 -15.68 16.26
C THR A 205 8.72 -14.39 16.71
N VAL A 206 7.75 -13.92 15.93
CA VAL A 206 6.86 -12.81 16.29
C VAL A 206 5.39 -13.21 16.14
N ALA A 207 4.52 -12.51 16.84
CA ALA A 207 3.12 -12.40 16.48
C ALA A 207 2.94 -11.10 15.69
N ALA A 208 2.20 -11.15 14.59
CA ALA A 208 1.88 -9.98 13.77
C ALA A 208 0.37 -9.90 13.52
N GLY A 209 -0.20 -8.71 13.51
CA GLY A 209 -1.63 -8.54 13.30
C GLY A 209 -2.10 -7.12 13.49
N ILE A 210 -3.42 -6.93 13.51
CA ILE A 210 -4.05 -5.62 13.71
C ILE A 210 -4.53 -5.50 15.15
N ILE A 211 -4.16 -4.39 15.81
CA ILE A 211 -4.71 -4.02 17.12
C ILE A 211 -5.53 -2.75 17.00
N GLY A 212 -6.64 -2.74 17.75
CA GLY A 212 -7.54 -1.59 17.88
C GLY A 212 -8.78 -1.70 17.00
N ARG A 213 -9.81 -0.93 17.37
CA ARG A 213 -11.06 -0.78 16.59
C ARG A 213 -11.12 0.53 15.81
N LYS A 214 -10.42 1.53 16.30
CA LYS A 214 -10.28 2.85 15.66
C LYS A 214 -8.80 3.10 15.48
N LYS A 215 -8.34 3.59 14.32
CA LYS A 215 -6.92 3.76 13.99
C LYS A 215 -6.16 2.43 14.10
N PHE A 216 -6.58 1.43 13.29
CA PHE A 216 -5.82 0.16 13.27
C PHE A 216 -4.38 0.42 12.85
N ALA A 217 -3.49 -0.32 13.49
CA ALA A 217 -2.10 -0.41 13.08
C ALA A 217 -1.76 -1.91 12.95
N TYR A 218 -1.12 -2.27 11.86
CA TYR A 218 -0.46 -3.57 11.75
C TYR A 218 0.85 -3.48 12.52
N ASP A 219 1.05 -4.35 13.49
CA ASP A 219 2.20 -4.28 14.38
C ASP A 219 2.74 -5.67 14.73
N LEU A 220 3.92 -5.71 15.35
CA LEU A 220 4.63 -6.92 15.75
C LEU A 220 4.75 -7.01 17.27
N TRP A 221 4.58 -8.22 17.79
CA TRP A 221 4.79 -8.52 19.21
C TRP A 221 5.68 -9.74 19.38
N GLY A 222 6.55 -9.66 20.37
CA GLY A 222 7.44 -10.74 20.74
C GLY A 222 8.79 -10.23 21.24
N ASP A 223 9.55 -11.12 21.85
CA ASP A 223 10.89 -10.81 22.37
C ASP A 223 11.86 -10.33 21.30
N VAL A 224 11.66 -10.80 20.07
CA VAL A 224 12.48 -10.41 18.91
C VAL A 224 12.50 -8.90 18.74
N VAL A 225 11.35 -8.21 18.90
CA VAL A 225 11.25 -6.76 18.82
C VAL A 225 12.12 -6.08 19.89
N ASN A 226 12.02 -6.55 21.13
CA ASN A 226 12.77 -6.01 22.26
C ASN A 226 14.30 -6.24 22.13
N ILE A 227 14.69 -7.43 21.65
CA ILE A 227 16.09 -7.76 21.42
C ILE A 227 16.66 -6.87 20.30
N THR A 228 15.93 -6.71 19.19
CA THR A 228 16.34 -5.86 18.06
C THR A 228 16.54 -4.42 18.50
N SER A 229 15.61 -3.85 19.25
CA SER A 229 15.74 -2.50 19.82
C SER A 229 16.96 -2.34 20.72
N ARG A 230 17.28 -3.37 21.50
CA ARG A 230 18.47 -3.37 22.37
C ARG A 230 19.76 -3.44 21.56
N LEU A 231 19.80 -4.25 20.49
CA LEU A 231 20.93 -4.31 19.57
C LEU A 231 21.16 -2.97 18.91
N GLU A 232 20.08 -2.32 18.41
CA GLU A 232 20.17 -0.97 17.86
C GLU A 232 20.76 0.00 18.88
N GLY A 233 20.17 0.10 20.08
CA GLY A 233 20.61 1.06 21.12
C GLY A 233 22.05 0.84 21.63
N THR A 234 22.64 -0.35 21.38
CA THR A 234 24.01 -0.68 21.75
C THR A 234 24.95 -0.77 20.54
N ALA A 235 24.46 -0.47 19.35
CA ALA A 235 25.28 -0.44 18.14
C ALA A 235 26.23 0.78 18.13
N GLU A 236 27.38 0.61 17.51
CA GLU A 236 28.23 1.75 17.15
C GLU A 236 27.64 2.53 15.97
N PRO A 237 27.87 3.84 15.87
CA PRO A 237 27.44 4.61 14.72
C PRO A 237 27.91 4.01 13.39
N MET A 238 27.03 4.00 12.39
CA MET A 238 27.28 3.51 11.04
C MET A 238 27.66 2.02 10.97
N LYS A 239 27.28 1.23 11.98
CA LYS A 239 27.42 -0.24 12.00
C LYS A 239 26.08 -0.95 12.10
N ILE A 240 26.02 -2.16 11.56
CA ILE A 240 24.86 -3.06 11.62
C ILE A 240 25.13 -4.11 12.69
N HIS A 241 24.49 -3.97 13.82
CA HIS A 241 24.64 -4.85 14.99
C HIS A 241 23.63 -5.99 14.91
N VAL A 242 24.10 -7.21 14.90
CA VAL A 242 23.27 -8.41 14.72
C VAL A 242 23.47 -9.40 15.84
N SER A 243 22.42 -10.18 16.11
CA SER A 243 22.46 -11.30 17.06
C SER A 243 23.15 -12.54 16.47
N GLU A 244 23.51 -13.46 17.31
CA GLU A 244 24.01 -14.80 16.92
C GLU A 244 23.02 -15.54 16.01
N SER A 245 21.68 -15.37 16.23
CA SER A 245 20.67 -16.01 15.38
C SER A 245 20.66 -15.48 13.93
N VAL A 246 21.01 -14.21 13.70
CA VAL A 246 21.22 -13.65 12.36
C VAL A 246 22.53 -14.13 11.80
N HIS A 247 23.61 -14.09 12.59
CA HIS A 247 24.93 -14.56 12.19
C HIS A 247 24.86 -16.00 11.66
N ALA A 248 24.32 -16.93 12.44
CA ALA A 248 24.20 -18.35 12.07
C ALA A 248 23.43 -18.62 10.76
N ARG A 249 22.50 -17.71 10.37
CA ARG A 249 21.77 -17.81 9.10
C ARG A 249 22.53 -17.26 7.91
N LEU A 250 23.52 -16.43 8.16
CA LEU A 250 24.18 -15.62 7.13
C LEU A 250 25.70 -15.86 7.03
N GLU A 251 26.31 -16.60 7.96
CA GLU A 251 27.76 -16.77 8.06
C GLU A 251 28.42 -17.34 6.80
N ASP A 252 27.69 -18.15 6.02
CA ASP A 252 28.22 -18.70 4.78
C ASP A 252 28.36 -17.64 3.66
N SER A 253 27.49 -16.65 3.64
CA SER A 253 27.36 -15.68 2.53
C SER A 253 27.80 -14.26 2.88
N TYR A 254 27.95 -13.94 4.16
CA TYR A 254 28.26 -12.58 4.61
C TYR A 254 29.50 -12.56 5.53
N LEU A 255 30.13 -11.39 5.59
CA LEU A 255 31.28 -11.10 6.43
C LEU A 255 30.82 -10.46 7.74
N PHE A 256 31.37 -10.96 8.84
CA PHE A 256 31.05 -10.48 10.19
C PHE A 256 32.32 -10.19 10.98
N GLU A 257 32.23 -9.22 11.89
CA GLU A 257 33.17 -8.94 12.95
C GLU A 257 32.53 -9.30 14.29
N GLU A 258 33.18 -10.07 15.15
CA GLU A 258 32.66 -10.34 16.49
C GLU A 258 32.71 -9.07 17.33
N ARG A 259 31.55 -8.67 17.88
CA ARG A 259 31.45 -7.53 18.80
C ARG A 259 31.60 -7.95 20.26
N GLY A 260 31.23 -9.19 20.56
CA GLY A 260 31.19 -9.73 21.90
C GLY A 260 29.78 -9.80 22.50
N GLU A 261 29.69 -9.89 23.80
CA GLU A 261 28.42 -10.13 24.53
C GLU A 261 27.73 -8.81 24.87
N VAL A 262 26.40 -8.80 24.70
CA VAL A 262 25.48 -7.76 25.18
C VAL A 262 24.60 -8.32 26.27
N GLU A 263 24.51 -7.62 27.40
CA GLU A 263 23.61 -7.99 28.47
C GLU A 263 22.18 -7.60 28.14
N LEU A 264 21.30 -8.59 28.13
CA LEU A 264 19.86 -8.41 27.95
C LEU A 264 19.17 -8.48 29.31
N LYS A 265 18.44 -7.42 29.67
CA LYS A 265 17.66 -7.37 30.91
C LYS A 265 16.75 -8.60 31.01
N ASN A 266 16.89 -9.40 32.05
CA ASN A 266 16.16 -10.63 32.37
C ASN A 266 16.44 -11.86 31.44
N ARG A 267 17.49 -11.82 30.59
CA ARG A 267 17.80 -12.92 29.65
C ARG A 267 19.29 -13.32 29.61
N GLY A 268 20.11 -12.67 30.42
CA GLY A 268 21.55 -12.93 30.43
C GLY A 268 22.28 -12.30 29.23
N LYS A 269 23.37 -12.89 28.82
CA LYS A 269 24.27 -12.39 27.81
C LYS A 269 23.96 -12.97 26.43
N LEU A 270 23.94 -12.15 25.43
CA LEU A 270 23.76 -12.53 24.02
C LEU A 270 25.05 -12.23 23.25
N ARG A 271 25.58 -13.22 22.57
CA ARG A 271 26.73 -13.04 21.66
C ARG A 271 26.26 -12.30 20.40
N THR A 272 27.06 -11.30 19.99
CA THR A 272 26.68 -10.38 18.93
C THR A 272 27.82 -10.09 18.00
N TYR A 273 27.46 -9.64 16.79
CA TYR A 273 28.39 -9.39 15.69
C TYR A 273 28.02 -8.10 14.97
N TYR A 274 28.96 -7.58 14.21
CA TYR A 274 28.70 -6.56 13.19
C TYR A 274 28.70 -7.19 11.81
N LEU A 275 27.62 -6.97 11.05
CA LEU A 275 27.56 -7.31 9.63
C LEU A 275 28.37 -6.29 8.84
N VAL A 276 29.41 -6.73 8.12
CA VAL A 276 30.35 -5.87 7.42
C VAL A 276 30.07 -5.80 5.91
N GLY A 277 29.65 -6.91 5.30
CA GLY A 277 29.40 -6.97 3.87
C GLY A 277 29.10 -8.37 3.37
N LYS A 278 28.91 -8.51 2.07
CA LYS A 278 28.79 -9.81 1.39
C LYS A 278 30.16 -10.42 1.12
N LYS A 279 30.28 -11.74 1.23
CA LYS A 279 31.42 -12.47 0.70
C LYS A 279 31.39 -12.40 -0.83
N ALA A 280 32.58 -12.33 -1.45
CA ALA A 280 32.66 -12.50 -2.89
C ALA A 280 32.16 -13.90 -3.29
N GLU A 281 31.33 -13.95 -4.32
CA GLU A 281 30.91 -15.24 -4.87
C GLU A 281 32.16 -16.03 -5.27
N ARG A 282 32.28 -17.24 -4.73
CA ARG A 282 33.32 -18.17 -5.21
C ARG A 282 32.90 -18.59 -6.62
N SER A 283 33.62 -18.06 -7.61
CA SER A 283 33.49 -18.46 -9.02
C SER A 283 33.77 -19.94 -9.18
#